data_c2f8c2c60a258ff7b7ca52b7cdc7c29a
#
_entry.id   c2f8c2c60a258ff7b7ca52b7cdc7c29a
#
_cell.length_a   1.000
_cell.length_b   1.000
_cell.length_c   1.000
_cell.angle_alpha   90.00
_cell.angle_beta   90.00
_cell.angle_gamma   90.00
#
_symmetry.space_group_name_H-M   'P 1'
#
loop_
_entity.id
_entity.type
_entity.pdbx_description
1 polymer ?
#
loop_
_entity_poly.entity_id
_entity_poly.type
_entity_poly.pdbx_seq_one_letter_code
_entity_poly.pdbx_strand_id
1 'polypeptide(L)'
;MENLFTMPKKIIVLGSLFLLFSCAQDELLNDDSLKATPRTFIEKWSSDKLNVFKGPKVAVGNDSVRSWISVRKDTGLPNEIGIEMSPGALTGLPDYAPGVEGPTIVLPLHIKAKQLTPFKHIVLNWQNHGHGGGPTNTEFNSPHFDFHFYTISNEERLAIPDWCSCPADAAFNIYPPTTTSTTNSPVTITTGGYMPLGYATPPGQGAVYGQMGKHWLPIPFNYLPFTKVMVYGTYDGKIVFVEPMVTREYLSANPDFSAAYSQPKLFEKAGNYPSRYNIYRDSKTGNIKITLSDFLARAATPY
;
A
#
# COMPACT_ATOMS: atom_id res chain seq x y z
N MET A 1 -47.62 62.34 -50.37
CA MET A 1 -48.48 61.20 -50.84
C MET A 1 -47.57 59.97 -50.80
N GLU A 2 -47.49 59.46 -49.75
CA GLU A 2 -47.83 58.17 -49.12
C GLU A 2 -47.89 57.03 -50.08
N ASN A 3 -47.04 56.04 -49.85
CA ASN A 3 -47.45 54.63 -49.94
C ASN A 3 -46.56 53.76 -49.09
N LEU A 4 -47.19 53.22 -48.05
CA LEU A 4 -46.72 52.16 -47.17
C LEU A 4 -46.50 50.89 -47.97
N PHE A 5 -45.37 50.23 -47.77
CA PHE A 5 -45.23 48.83 -48.09
C PHE A 5 -44.85 48.09 -46.81
N THR A 6 -45.80 47.34 -46.31
CA THR A 6 -45.64 46.38 -45.20
C THR A 6 -44.91 45.15 -45.72
N MET A 7 -43.73 44.80 -45.07
CA MET A 7 -43.08 43.51 -45.26
C MET A 7 -43.41 42.57 -44.11
N PRO A 8 -43.63 41.27 -44.39
CA PRO A 8 -43.96 40.28 -43.35
C PRO A 8 -42.74 39.90 -42.53
N LYS A 9 -42.93 39.82 -41.21
CA LYS A 9 -41.92 39.35 -40.22
C LYS A 9 -41.66 37.88 -40.47
N LYS A 10 -40.45 37.53 -40.92
CA LYS A 10 -39.93 36.16 -40.86
C LYS A 10 -39.49 35.85 -39.44
N ILE A 11 -40.18 34.92 -38.81
CA ILE A 11 -39.79 34.36 -37.53
C ILE A 11 -38.60 33.39 -37.80
N ILE A 12 -37.40 33.76 -37.34
CA ILE A 12 -36.24 32.89 -37.32
C ILE A 12 -36.33 32.14 -36.00
N VAL A 13 -36.67 30.84 -36.06
CA VAL A 13 -36.54 29.93 -34.93
C VAL A 13 -35.07 29.57 -34.81
N LEU A 14 -34.39 30.17 -33.85
CA LEU A 14 -33.02 29.84 -33.51
C LEU A 14 -33.05 28.53 -32.69
N GLY A 15 -32.81 27.40 -33.35
CA GLY A 15 -32.63 26.12 -32.67
C GLY A 15 -31.36 26.12 -31.86
N SER A 16 -31.48 26.27 -30.53
CA SER A 16 -30.38 26.09 -29.59
C SER A 16 -29.97 24.64 -29.56
N LEU A 17 -28.91 24.31 -30.26
CA LEU A 17 -28.22 23.03 -30.16
C LEU A 17 -27.50 22.98 -28.80
N PHE A 18 -28.14 22.39 -27.80
CA PHE A 18 -27.48 22.04 -26.55
C PHE A 18 -26.48 20.92 -26.82
N LEU A 19 -25.20 21.27 -27.01
CA LEU A 19 -24.10 20.34 -26.85
C LEU A 19 -24.01 19.98 -25.38
N LEU A 20 -24.54 18.82 -25.03
CA LEU A 20 -24.23 18.18 -23.75
C LEU A 20 -22.75 17.79 -23.76
N PHE A 21 -21.88 18.67 -23.28
CA PHE A 21 -20.58 18.26 -22.79
C PHE A 21 -20.83 17.37 -21.57
N SER A 22 -20.88 16.08 -21.81
CA SER A 22 -20.67 15.10 -20.73
C SER A 22 -19.21 15.28 -20.27
N CYS A 23 -18.99 16.14 -19.27
CA CYS A 23 -17.83 16.01 -18.42
C CYS A 23 -17.93 14.63 -17.79
N ALA A 24 -17.15 13.67 -18.28
CA ALA A 24 -16.75 12.55 -17.47
C ALA A 24 -15.98 13.20 -16.30
N GLN A 25 -16.67 13.47 -15.19
CA GLN A 25 -16.03 13.61 -13.90
C GLN A 25 -15.41 12.23 -13.66
N ASP A 26 -14.08 12.14 -13.85
CA ASP A 26 -13.30 11.14 -13.15
C ASP A 26 -13.66 11.36 -11.67
N GLU A 27 -14.49 10.47 -11.14
CA GLU A 27 -14.74 10.43 -9.71
C GLU A 27 -13.37 10.20 -9.05
N LEU A 28 -12.80 11.29 -8.56
CA LEU A 28 -11.81 11.23 -7.48
C LEU A 28 -12.47 10.31 -6.46
N LEU A 29 -11.91 9.12 -6.27
CA LEU A 29 -12.42 8.13 -5.35
C LEU A 29 -12.69 8.85 -4.03
N ASN A 30 -13.96 9.12 -3.76
CA ASN A 30 -14.39 9.65 -2.49
C ASN A 30 -13.87 8.69 -1.43
N ASP A 31 -13.27 9.21 -0.39
CA ASP A 31 -12.67 8.53 0.77
C ASP A 31 -13.59 7.46 1.42
N ASP A 32 -14.85 7.43 1.04
CA ASP A 32 -15.83 6.42 1.48
C ASP A 32 -15.51 4.99 1.06
N SER A 33 -14.75 4.76 -0.02
CA SER A 33 -14.33 3.42 -0.43
C SER A 33 -13.17 2.86 0.41
N LEU A 34 -12.48 3.73 1.17
CA LEU A 34 -11.38 3.39 2.07
C LEU A 34 -11.82 3.28 3.53
N LYS A 35 -13.10 3.47 3.84
CA LYS A 35 -13.63 3.33 5.21
C LYS A 35 -13.36 1.93 5.73
N ALA A 36 -12.82 1.87 6.94
CA ALA A 36 -12.63 0.60 7.65
C ALA A 36 -13.97 -0.12 7.76
N THR A 37 -14.03 -1.33 7.26
CA THR A 37 -15.20 -2.21 7.36
C THR A 37 -14.98 -3.19 8.49
N PRO A 38 -15.95 -3.43 9.38
CA PRO A 38 -15.82 -4.49 10.36
C PRO A 38 -15.49 -5.82 9.70
N ARG A 39 -14.59 -6.59 10.30
CA ARG A 39 -14.04 -7.85 9.78
C ARG A 39 -15.08 -8.95 9.53
N THR A 40 -16.30 -8.81 10.01
CA THR A 40 -17.39 -9.77 9.79
C THR A 40 -17.56 -10.17 8.31
N PHE A 41 -17.05 -9.40 7.37
CA PHE A 41 -16.99 -9.75 5.95
C PHE A 41 -15.79 -10.63 5.56
N ILE A 42 -14.72 -10.70 6.36
CA ILE A 42 -13.48 -11.43 6.04
C ILE A 42 -13.54 -12.88 6.51
N GLU A 43 -14.30 -13.18 7.58
CA GLU A 43 -14.54 -14.56 8.04
C GLU A 43 -15.42 -15.40 7.09
N LYS A 44 -15.45 -15.05 5.82
CA LYS A 44 -16.25 -15.70 4.79
C LYS A 44 -15.91 -17.20 4.59
N TRP A 45 -14.78 -17.64 5.13
CA TRP A 45 -14.31 -19.02 5.00
C TRP A 45 -14.04 -19.62 6.38
N SER A 46 -14.85 -20.61 6.75
CA SER A 46 -14.57 -21.41 7.93
C SER A 46 -13.19 -22.11 7.80
N SER A 47 -12.48 -22.26 8.91
CA SER A 47 -11.11 -22.79 8.94
C SER A 47 -10.97 -24.19 8.30
N ASP A 48 -12.05 -24.96 8.23
CA ASP A 48 -12.12 -26.27 7.58
C ASP A 48 -12.02 -26.19 6.04
N LYS A 49 -12.31 -25.02 5.45
CA LYS A 49 -12.21 -24.77 4.00
C LYS A 49 -10.86 -24.19 3.55
N LEU A 50 -9.94 -23.98 4.47
CA LEU A 50 -8.63 -23.40 4.21
C LEU A 50 -7.49 -24.36 4.54
N ASN A 51 -6.47 -24.36 3.69
CA ASN A 51 -5.14 -24.88 4.02
C ASN A 51 -4.27 -23.73 4.48
N VAL A 52 -3.58 -23.87 5.63
CA VAL A 52 -2.68 -22.85 6.17
C VAL A 52 -1.25 -23.33 6.08
N PHE A 53 -0.39 -22.54 5.49
CA PHE A 53 1.04 -22.79 5.37
C PHE A 53 1.81 -21.68 6.10
N LYS A 54 2.75 -22.07 6.96
CA LYS A 54 3.48 -21.15 7.83
C LYS A 54 4.98 -21.17 7.53
N GLY A 55 5.61 -20.01 7.56
CA GLY A 55 7.05 -19.86 7.58
C GLY A 55 7.66 -20.19 8.96
N PRO A 56 8.98 -20.19 9.08
CA PRO A 56 9.65 -20.37 10.36
C PRO A 56 9.31 -19.23 11.33
N LYS A 57 9.39 -19.52 12.62
CA LYS A 57 9.34 -18.51 13.68
C LYS A 57 10.68 -17.77 13.76
N VAL A 58 10.61 -16.45 13.94
CA VAL A 58 11.76 -15.57 14.16
C VAL A 58 11.53 -14.83 15.47
N ALA A 59 12.54 -14.74 16.30
CA ALA A 59 12.46 -14.05 17.60
C ALA A 59 12.26 -12.54 17.42
N VAL A 60 11.30 -11.99 18.14
CA VAL A 60 11.02 -10.53 18.19
C VAL A 60 10.52 -10.22 19.61
N GLY A 61 11.15 -9.24 20.26
CA GLY A 61 10.84 -8.94 21.66
C GLY A 61 10.96 -10.19 22.55
N ASN A 62 9.98 -10.43 23.40
CA ASN A 62 9.95 -11.58 24.32
C ASN A 62 9.31 -12.82 23.70
N ASP A 63 9.01 -12.85 22.43
CA ASP A 63 8.37 -14.00 21.76
C ASP A 63 8.79 -14.10 20.28
N SER A 64 7.89 -14.33 19.35
CA SER A 64 8.21 -14.58 17.95
C SER A 64 7.15 -14.06 16.98
N VAL A 65 7.61 -13.89 15.76
CA VAL A 65 6.77 -13.63 14.59
C VAL A 65 7.04 -14.68 13.51
N ARG A 66 6.10 -14.85 12.59
CA ARG A 66 6.26 -15.69 11.40
C ARG A 66 5.39 -15.21 10.24
N SER A 67 5.80 -15.51 9.04
CA SER A 67 4.94 -15.39 7.86
C SER A 67 3.95 -16.56 7.78
N TRP A 68 2.82 -16.35 7.10
CA TRP A 68 1.87 -17.42 6.80
C TRP A 68 1.02 -17.06 5.58
N ILE A 69 0.38 -18.08 4.99
CA ILE A 69 -0.64 -17.92 3.94
C ILE A 69 -1.75 -18.93 4.17
N SER A 70 -2.99 -18.52 3.95
CA SER A 70 -4.12 -19.41 3.81
C SER A 70 -4.53 -19.52 2.34
N VAL A 71 -4.90 -20.73 1.93
CA VAL A 71 -5.24 -21.08 0.55
C VAL A 71 -6.58 -21.83 0.59
N ARG A 72 -7.48 -21.44 -0.29
CA ARG A 72 -8.79 -22.09 -0.41
C ARG A 72 -8.64 -23.53 -0.91
N LYS A 73 -9.28 -24.48 -0.25
CA LYS A 73 -9.21 -25.91 -0.62
C LYS A 73 -9.93 -26.22 -1.92
N ASP A 74 -11.01 -25.50 -2.20
CA ASP A 74 -11.86 -25.70 -3.37
C ASP A 74 -11.23 -25.21 -4.69
N THR A 75 -10.52 -24.08 -4.64
CA THR A 75 -9.97 -23.42 -5.82
C THR A 75 -8.44 -23.41 -5.88
N GLY A 76 -7.77 -23.68 -4.77
CA GLY A 76 -6.31 -23.51 -4.67
C GLY A 76 -5.84 -22.06 -4.71
N LEU A 77 -6.75 -21.08 -4.71
CA LEU A 77 -6.41 -19.65 -4.75
C LEU A 77 -6.01 -19.13 -3.36
N PRO A 78 -5.15 -18.11 -3.29
CA PRO A 78 -4.80 -17.48 -2.04
C PRO A 78 -6.03 -16.81 -1.43
N ASN A 79 -6.19 -16.94 -0.12
CA ASN A 79 -7.24 -16.26 0.64
C ASN A 79 -6.65 -15.09 1.44
N GLU A 80 -5.56 -15.31 2.16
CA GLU A 80 -4.92 -14.31 3.01
C GLU A 80 -3.45 -14.65 3.18
N ILE A 81 -2.56 -13.64 3.11
CA ILE A 81 -1.13 -13.75 3.39
C ILE A 81 -0.74 -12.71 4.42
N GLY A 82 0.20 -13.01 5.31
CA GLY A 82 0.66 -12.02 6.27
C GLY A 82 1.61 -12.54 7.31
N ILE A 83 1.61 -11.79 8.41
CA ILE A 83 2.42 -12.03 9.60
C ILE A 83 1.49 -12.45 10.74
N GLU A 84 1.92 -13.46 11.46
CA GLU A 84 1.37 -13.86 12.75
C GLU A 84 2.42 -13.48 13.82
N MET A 85 2.03 -12.59 14.72
CA MET A 85 2.86 -12.06 15.79
C MET A 85 2.28 -12.53 17.15
N SER A 86 3.07 -13.22 17.96
CA SER A 86 2.67 -13.57 19.31
C SER A 86 2.57 -12.33 20.19
N PRO A 87 1.66 -12.27 21.19
CA PRO A 87 1.50 -11.08 22.02
C PRO A 87 2.79 -10.60 22.72
N GLY A 88 3.63 -11.53 23.14
CA GLY A 88 4.93 -11.23 23.75
C GLY A 88 5.93 -10.52 22.81
N ALA A 89 5.72 -10.62 21.51
CA ALA A 89 6.56 -9.92 20.52
C ALA A 89 6.40 -8.37 20.55
N LEU A 90 5.37 -7.85 21.22
CA LEU A 90 5.20 -6.41 21.47
C LEU A 90 5.89 -5.90 22.73
N THR A 91 6.54 -6.79 23.50
CA THR A 91 7.23 -6.48 24.76
C THR A 91 8.70 -6.88 24.67
N GLY A 92 9.56 -6.28 25.49
CA GLY A 92 11.01 -6.55 25.45
C GLY A 92 11.66 -6.16 24.12
N LEU A 93 11.02 -5.24 23.39
CA LEU A 93 11.59 -4.68 22.16
C LEU A 93 12.80 -3.81 22.52
N PRO A 94 13.86 -3.84 21.70
CA PRO A 94 15.04 -3.04 21.96
C PRO A 94 14.74 -1.55 21.82
N ASP A 95 15.46 -0.75 22.62
CA ASP A 95 15.42 0.70 22.58
C ASP A 95 16.73 1.20 21.94
N TYR A 96 16.63 1.69 20.72
CA TYR A 96 17.74 2.28 19.96
C TYR A 96 17.75 3.79 20.18
N ALA A 97 18.90 4.43 20.04
CA ALA A 97 18.98 5.89 20.09
C ALA A 97 18.14 6.53 18.97
N PRO A 98 17.56 7.73 19.17
CA PRO A 98 16.82 8.42 18.12
C PRO A 98 17.63 8.55 16.83
N GLY A 99 17.01 8.20 15.70
CA GLY A 99 17.64 8.19 14.37
C GLY A 99 18.50 6.95 14.08
N VAL A 100 18.57 6.00 15.01
CA VAL A 100 19.21 4.69 14.78
C VAL A 100 18.12 3.67 14.44
N GLU A 101 18.21 3.12 13.26
CA GLU A 101 17.30 2.05 12.84
C GLU A 101 17.72 0.72 13.49
N GLY A 102 16.71 -0.03 13.95
CA GLY A 102 16.91 -1.39 14.43
C GLY A 102 17.26 -2.36 13.29
N PRO A 103 17.70 -3.59 13.63
CA PRO A 103 18.02 -4.60 12.63
C PRO A 103 16.79 -4.98 11.81
N THR A 104 17.00 -5.17 10.52
CA THR A 104 16.01 -5.69 9.59
C THR A 104 15.75 -7.17 9.86
N ILE A 105 14.51 -7.53 10.13
CA ILE A 105 14.10 -8.91 10.40
C ILE A 105 13.44 -9.50 9.16
N VAL A 106 14.10 -10.45 8.52
CA VAL A 106 13.59 -11.12 7.32
C VAL A 106 12.74 -12.33 7.73
N LEU A 107 11.49 -12.35 7.24
CA LEU A 107 10.55 -13.45 7.42
C LEU A 107 10.42 -14.22 6.11
N PRO A 108 11.00 -15.44 6.01
CA PRO A 108 10.85 -16.26 4.82
C PRO A 108 9.40 -16.64 4.58
N LEU A 109 8.96 -16.57 3.33
CA LEU A 109 7.64 -17.07 2.93
C LEU A 109 7.70 -18.57 2.64
N HIS A 110 6.63 -19.29 3.03
CA HIS A 110 6.40 -20.65 2.55
C HIS A 110 6.32 -20.67 1.02
N ILE A 111 6.75 -21.77 0.39
CA ILE A 111 6.80 -21.86 -1.09
C ILE A 111 5.42 -21.61 -1.73
N LYS A 112 4.33 -22.02 -1.09
CA LYS A 112 2.96 -21.75 -1.57
C LYS A 112 2.65 -20.26 -1.69
N ALA A 113 3.14 -19.44 -0.77
CA ALA A 113 2.99 -17.98 -0.85
C ALA A 113 3.72 -17.42 -2.07
N LYS A 114 4.95 -17.84 -2.29
CA LYS A 114 5.77 -17.41 -3.44
C LYS A 114 5.20 -17.85 -4.79
N GLN A 115 4.48 -18.99 -4.83
CA GLN A 115 3.84 -19.52 -6.04
C GLN A 115 2.53 -18.81 -6.37
N LEU A 116 1.75 -18.44 -5.35
CA LEU A 116 0.39 -17.97 -5.51
C LEU A 116 0.23 -16.45 -5.45
N THR A 117 1.26 -15.73 -4.99
CA THR A 117 1.25 -14.26 -4.84
C THR A 117 2.50 -13.65 -5.46
N PRO A 118 2.54 -12.34 -5.71
CA PRO A 118 3.74 -11.68 -6.23
C PRO A 118 4.89 -11.64 -5.21
N PHE A 119 4.63 -11.89 -3.94
CA PHE A 119 5.58 -11.67 -2.86
C PHE A 119 6.66 -12.76 -2.76
N LYS A 120 7.88 -12.34 -2.41
CA LYS A 120 9.08 -13.19 -2.30
C LYS A 120 9.51 -13.41 -0.86
N HIS A 121 9.39 -12.39 -0.01
CA HIS A 121 9.67 -12.41 1.43
C HIS A 121 8.96 -11.24 2.10
N ILE A 122 8.94 -11.25 3.43
CA ILE A 122 8.47 -10.11 4.23
C ILE A 122 9.65 -9.63 5.07
N VAL A 123 9.73 -8.34 5.27
CA VAL A 123 10.68 -7.71 6.20
C VAL A 123 9.90 -6.98 7.27
N LEU A 124 10.36 -7.10 8.50
CA LEU A 124 9.85 -6.39 9.67
C LEU A 124 10.94 -5.47 10.20
N ASN A 125 10.62 -4.19 10.39
CA ASN A 125 11.44 -3.22 11.08
C ASN A 125 10.70 -2.69 12.31
N TRP A 126 11.44 -2.48 13.40
CA TRP A 126 10.95 -1.87 14.63
C TRP A 126 11.54 -0.47 14.78
N GLN A 127 10.68 0.53 14.87
CA GLN A 127 11.00 1.95 14.98
C GLN A 127 10.56 2.45 16.37
N ASN A 128 11.43 2.33 17.38
CA ASN A 128 11.08 2.65 18.77
C ASN A 128 10.87 4.15 19.04
N HIS A 129 11.49 5.03 18.27
CA HIS A 129 11.26 6.47 18.28
C HIS A 129 10.53 6.98 17.04
N GLY A 130 10.08 6.05 16.19
CA GLY A 130 9.58 6.39 14.88
C GLY A 130 10.67 6.96 13.97
N HIS A 131 10.25 7.47 12.82
CA HIS A 131 11.12 8.18 11.89
C HIS A 131 10.37 9.36 11.30
N GLY A 132 11.09 10.41 10.91
CA GLY A 132 10.48 11.54 10.23
C GLY A 132 9.91 11.12 8.88
N GLY A 133 8.80 11.72 8.50
CA GLY A 133 8.16 11.47 7.21
C GLY A 133 6.85 12.24 7.12
N GLY A 134 6.32 12.37 5.89
CA GLY A 134 5.11 13.15 5.66
C GLY A 134 5.36 14.67 5.59
N PRO A 135 4.28 15.47 5.41
CA PRO A 135 4.40 16.90 5.13
C PRO A 135 4.98 17.74 6.26
N THR A 136 4.77 17.36 7.52
CA THR A 136 5.27 18.09 8.69
C THR A 136 6.49 17.44 9.32
N ASN A 137 6.93 16.28 8.79
CA ASN A 137 8.05 15.48 9.29
C ASN A 137 7.89 14.99 10.74
N THR A 138 6.67 14.91 11.24
CA THR A 138 6.35 14.46 12.60
C THR A 138 5.30 13.35 12.63
N GLU A 139 4.70 13.03 11.50
CA GLU A 139 3.57 12.12 11.39
C GLU A 139 3.90 10.72 11.89
N PHE A 140 5.13 10.26 11.69
CA PHE A 140 5.55 8.88 12.01
C PHE A 140 6.50 8.80 13.22
N ASN A 141 6.46 9.78 14.13
CA ASN A 141 7.32 9.80 15.32
C ASN A 141 6.84 8.84 16.43
N SER A 142 5.65 8.25 16.31
CA SER A 142 5.18 7.25 17.27
C SER A 142 5.91 5.92 17.08
N PRO A 143 6.20 5.16 18.17
CA PRO A 143 6.75 3.82 18.06
C PRO A 143 5.89 2.91 17.21
N HIS A 144 6.44 2.34 16.13
CA HIS A 144 5.70 1.54 15.17
C HIS A 144 6.51 0.41 14.57
N PHE A 145 5.82 -0.45 13.86
CA PHE A 145 6.40 -1.49 13.02
C PHE A 145 6.10 -1.21 11.56
N ASP A 146 7.09 -1.49 10.72
CA ASP A 146 7.01 -1.47 9.26
C ASP A 146 7.01 -2.91 8.75
N PHE A 147 5.97 -3.29 7.99
CA PHE A 147 5.77 -4.65 7.49
C PHE A 147 5.88 -4.67 5.97
N HIS A 148 7.08 -4.77 5.43
CA HIS A 148 7.34 -4.74 3.99
C HIS A 148 7.07 -6.10 3.34
N PHE A 149 6.09 -6.17 2.45
CA PHE A 149 5.83 -7.34 1.59
C PHE A 149 6.54 -7.14 0.26
N TYR A 150 7.74 -7.71 0.11
CA TYR A 150 8.58 -7.50 -1.06
C TYR A 150 8.16 -8.34 -2.26
N THR A 151 8.09 -7.71 -3.44
CA THR A 151 7.85 -8.36 -4.75
C THR A 151 9.15 -8.78 -5.45
N ILE A 152 10.28 -8.32 -4.97
CA ILE A 152 11.64 -8.67 -5.41
C ILE A 152 12.27 -9.69 -4.44
N SER A 153 13.34 -10.36 -4.87
CA SER A 153 14.10 -11.27 -4.01
C SER A 153 14.84 -10.52 -2.89
N ASN A 154 15.26 -11.23 -1.85
CA ASN A 154 16.04 -10.60 -0.80
C ASN A 154 17.44 -10.17 -1.28
N GLU A 155 17.99 -10.86 -2.28
CA GLU A 155 19.24 -10.48 -2.94
C GLU A 155 19.08 -9.15 -3.71
N GLU A 156 18.03 -9.03 -4.54
CA GLU A 156 17.71 -7.76 -5.21
C GLU A 156 17.47 -6.63 -4.22
N ARG A 157 16.77 -6.91 -3.10
CA ARG A 157 16.55 -5.93 -2.03
C ARG A 157 17.87 -5.43 -1.44
N LEU A 158 18.78 -6.34 -1.08
CA LEU A 158 20.08 -6.00 -0.51
C LEU A 158 20.99 -5.20 -1.47
N ALA A 159 20.73 -5.29 -2.78
CA ALA A 159 21.43 -4.51 -3.80
C ALA A 159 20.93 -3.07 -3.94
N ILE A 160 19.80 -2.69 -3.33
CA ILE A 160 19.33 -1.29 -3.31
C ILE A 160 20.26 -0.48 -2.39
N PRO A 161 21.02 0.50 -2.93
CA PRO A 161 22.01 1.25 -2.15
C PRO A 161 21.37 2.23 -1.17
N ASP A 162 22.16 2.76 -0.27
CA ASP A 162 21.81 3.97 0.46
C ASP A 162 21.91 5.19 -0.47
N TRP A 163 21.20 6.26 -0.13
CA TRP A 163 21.32 7.53 -0.83
C TRP A 163 22.73 8.10 -0.60
N CYS A 164 23.42 8.39 -1.69
CA CYS A 164 24.83 8.83 -1.64
C CYS A 164 25.08 10.25 -2.16
N SER A 165 24.05 10.94 -2.66
CA SER A 165 24.19 12.21 -3.42
C SER A 165 25.10 12.07 -4.64
N CYS A 166 25.00 10.96 -5.33
CA CYS A 166 25.80 10.56 -6.48
C CYS A 166 24.92 10.06 -7.65
N PRO A 167 25.48 9.81 -8.85
CA PRO A 167 24.69 9.40 -10.02
C PRO A 167 23.86 8.12 -9.81
N ALA A 168 24.26 7.22 -8.90
CA ALA A 168 23.49 6.01 -8.59
C ALA A 168 22.10 6.30 -8.01
N ASP A 169 21.92 7.47 -7.38
CA ASP A 169 20.64 7.91 -6.82
C ASP A 169 19.55 8.14 -7.87
N ALA A 170 19.93 8.23 -9.16
CA ALA A 170 18.98 8.37 -10.26
C ALA A 170 17.93 7.24 -10.26
N ALA A 171 18.31 6.01 -9.87
CA ALA A 171 17.42 4.86 -9.82
C ALA A 171 16.23 5.06 -8.86
N PHE A 172 16.37 5.83 -7.78
CA PHE A 172 15.28 6.17 -6.87
C PHE A 172 14.23 7.09 -7.50
N ASN A 173 14.58 7.81 -8.57
CA ASN A 173 13.69 8.73 -9.28
C ASN A 173 13.22 8.19 -10.63
N ILE A 174 13.56 6.95 -10.97
CA ILE A 174 12.93 6.21 -12.06
C ILE A 174 11.68 5.54 -11.50
N TYR A 175 10.53 6.05 -11.91
CA TYR A 175 9.24 5.55 -11.44
C TYR A 175 8.66 4.54 -12.42
N PRO A 176 7.79 3.61 -11.96
CA PRO A 176 7.06 2.73 -12.86
C PRO A 176 6.38 3.53 -13.98
N PRO A 177 6.33 3.01 -15.21
CA PRO A 177 5.78 3.74 -16.35
C PRO A 177 4.32 4.08 -16.10
N THR A 178 4.07 5.26 -15.66
CA THR A 178 2.77 5.82 -15.42
C THR A 178 2.82 7.29 -15.35
N THR A 179 1.74 7.79 -15.46
CA THR A 179 1.42 9.16 -15.22
C THR A 179 1.78 9.55 -13.80
N THR A 180 2.86 10.26 -13.67
CA THR A 180 3.14 11.07 -12.50
C THR A 180 2.86 12.52 -12.86
N SER A 181 2.22 13.25 -11.95
CA SER A 181 2.05 14.70 -12.09
C SER A 181 2.90 15.42 -11.06
N THR A 182 3.71 16.35 -11.52
CA THR A 182 4.53 17.24 -10.68
C THR A 182 3.97 18.67 -10.70
N THR A 183 2.66 18.82 -10.71
CA THR A 183 2.02 20.13 -10.81
C THR A 183 2.33 20.98 -9.57
N ASN A 184 3.21 21.98 -9.72
CA ASN A 184 3.47 23.08 -8.76
C ASN A 184 3.61 22.69 -7.27
N SER A 185 3.84 21.42 -6.99
CA SER A 185 4.03 20.85 -5.65
C SER A 185 5.46 20.35 -5.51
N PRO A 186 6.08 20.48 -4.34
CA PRO A 186 7.37 19.85 -4.06
C PRO A 186 7.28 18.32 -4.02
N VAL A 187 6.10 17.73 -4.14
CA VAL A 187 5.90 16.28 -4.13
C VAL A 187 5.48 15.76 -5.49
N THR A 188 5.92 14.56 -5.84
CA THR A 188 5.44 13.81 -7.00
C THR A 188 4.18 13.04 -6.61
N ILE A 189 3.10 13.22 -7.37
CA ILE A 189 1.80 12.56 -7.13
C ILE A 189 1.52 11.57 -8.24
N THR A 190 1.04 10.38 -7.90
CA THR A 190 0.66 9.34 -8.87
C THR A 190 -0.74 9.60 -9.41
N THR A 191 -0.90 9.42 -10.72
CA THR A 191 -2.18 9.58 -11.43
C THR A 191 -2.75 8.25 -11.96
N GLY A 192 -2.20 7.14 -11.53
CA GLY A 192 -2.64 5.79 -11.90
C GLY A 192 -1.67 5.07 -12.83
N GLY A 193 -2.07 3.95 -13.43
CA GLY A 193 -1.22 3.12 -14.27
C GLY A 193 -0.55 1.99 -13.48
N TYR A 194 0.79 1.86 -13.53
CA TYR A 194 1.55 0.87 -12.75
C TYR A 194 1.75 1.29 -11.28
N MET A 195 1.45 2.55 -10.95
CA MET A 195 1.30 3.00 -9.56
C MET A 195 -0.19 3.20 -9.25
N PRO A 196 -0.61 2.99 -7.99
CA PRO A 196 -1.97 3.33 -7.59
C PRO A 196 -2.22 4.83 -7.69
N LEU A 197 -3.46 5.22 -7.96
CA LEU A 197 -3.88 6.61 -7.91
C LEU A 197 -3.80 7.15 -6.49
N GLY A 198 -3.38 8.40 -6.32
CA GLY A 198 -3.47 9.14 -5.06
C GLY A 198 -2.38 8.78 -4.06
N TYR A 199 -1.18 8.49 -4.53
CA TYR A 199 0.02 8.39 -3.70
C TYR A 199 1.00 9.51 -4.03
N ALA A 200 1.77 9.94 -3.05
CA ALA A 200 2.78 10.98 -3.22
C ALA A 200 4.09 10.64 -2.53
N THR A 201 5.18 11.16 -3.09
CA THR A 201 6.52 11.06 -2.52
C THR A 201 7.24 12.40 -2.63
N PRO A 202 8.06 12.81 -1.63
CA PRO A 202 8.89 14.00 -1.73
C PRO A 202 10.01 13.82 -2.78
N PRO A 203 10.55 14.92 -3.32
CA PRO A 203 11.65 14.86 -4.28
C PRO A 203 13.00 14.49 -3.61
N GLY A 204 13.95 14.10 -4.44
CA GLY A 204 15.33 13.84 -4.01
C GLY A 204 15.45 12.72 -2.98
N GLN A 205 16.23 12.94 -1.94
CA GLN A 205 16.47 12.00 -0.84
C GLN A 205 15.22 11.71 0.01
N GLY A 206 14.23 12.58 -0.02
CA GLY A 206 13.05 12.43 0.82
C GLY A 206 12.37 11.09 0.64
N ALA A 207 12.07 10.41 1.75
CA ALA A 207 11.45 9.08 1.81
C ALA A 207 12.24 7.96 1.10
N VAL A 208 13.56 8.10 0.96
CA VAL A 208 14.47 7.08 0.42
C VAL A 208 15.22 6.40 1.56
N TYR A 209 15.22 5.07 1.53
CA TYR A 209 15.97 4.23 2.47
C TYR A 209 16.71 3.14 1.70
N GLY A 210 17.95 2.89 2.10
CA GLY A 210 18.74 1.77 1.57
C GLY A 210 18.03 0.44 1.80
N GLN A 211 18.21 -0.50 0.88
CA GLN A 211 17.55 -1.83 0.90
C GLN A 211 16.02 -1.80 0.86
N MET A 212 15.40 -0.62 0.72
CA MET A 212 13.95 -0.44 0.64
C MET A 212 13.54 0.26 -0.67
N GLY A 213 14.20 1.37 -1.00
CA GLY A 213 13.80 2.20 -2.13
C GLY A 213 13.09 3.46 -1.69
N LYS A 214 12.23 4.01 -2.55
CA LYS A 214 11.52 5.25 -2.33
C LYS A 214 10.08 4.97 -1.91
N HIS A 215 9.66 5.56 -0.78
CA HIS A 215 8.33 5.35 -0.19
C HIS A 215 7.32 6.36 -0.75
N TRP A 216 6.09 5.88 -0.94
CA TRP A 216 4.95 6.62 -1.42
C TRP A 216 3.81 6.51 -0.43
N LEU A 217 3.30 7.64 0.00
CA LEU A 217 2.24 7.76 0.99
C LEU A 217 0.91 8.12 0.33
N PRO A 218 -0.23 7.56 0.77
CA PRO A 218 -1.52 7.95 0.24
C PRO A 218 -1.88 9.38 0.59
N ILE A 219 -2.55 10.07 -0.33
CA ILE A 219 -3.10 11.42 -0.10
C ILE A 219 -4.63 11.35 0.07
N PRO A 220 -5.24 12.26 0.87
CA PRO A 220 -4.61 13.37 1.60
C PRO A 220 -3.76 12.89 2.78
N PHE A 221 -2.75 13.69 3.13
CA PHE A 221 -1.87 13.42 4.26
C PHE A 221 -2.58 13.74 5.59
N ASN A 222 -3.51 12.91 6.00
CA ASN A 222 -4.30 13.08 7.23
C ASN A 222 -4.03 11.95 8.24
N TYR A 223 -2.76 11.61 8.47
CA TYR A 223 -2.36 10.49 9.33
C TYR A 223 -2.36 10.78 10.82
N LEU A 224 -2.56 12.03 11.23
CA LEU A 224 -2.52 12.38 12.65
C LEU A 224 -3.90 12.21 13.31
N PRO A 225 -3.99 11.54 14.47
CA PRO A 225 -2.90 10.80 15.08
C PRO A 225 -2.52 9.54 14.26
N PHE A 226 -1.23 9.34 14.02
CA PHE A 226 -0.77 8.15 13.30
C PHE A 226 -1.08 6.88 14.08
N THR A 227 -1.77 5.95 13.45
CA THR A 227 -2.05 4.62 13.98
C THR A 227 -1.66 3.53 13.00
N LYS A 228 -1.95 3.72 11.72
CA LYS A 228 -1.63 2.81 10.62
C LYS A 228 -1.73 3.53 9.28
N VAL A 229 -0.95 3.06 8.31
CA VAL A 229 -1.01 3.53 6.91
C VAL A 229 -0.54 2.41 5.99
N MET A 230 -1.00 2.40 4.73
CA MET A 230 -0.51 1.52 3.68
C MET A 230 0.39 2.32 2.74
N VAL A 231 1.63 1.89 2.59
CA VAL A 231 2.69 2.53 1.81
C VAL A 231 3.03 1.67 0.60
N TYR A 232 3.53 2.27 -0.47
CA TYR A 232 4.18 1.60 -1.59
C TYR A 232 5.65 1.99 -1.65
N GLY A 233 6.50 1.03 -2.03
CA GLY A 233 7.90 1.30 -2.30
C GLY A 233 8.25 1.09 -3.76
N THR A 234 9.11 1.97 -4.31
CA THR A 234 9.61 1.86 -5.70
C THR A 234 11.12 1.95 -5.75
N TYR A 235 11.69 1.24 -6.73
CA TYR A 235 13.09 1.37 -7.09
C TYR A 235 13.28 0.97 -8.55
N ASP A 236 14.08 1.72 -9.29
CA ASP A 236 14.44 1.46 -10.68
C ASP A 236 13.24 1.09 -11.57
N GLY A 237 12.22 1.95 -11.55
CA GLY A 237 11.03 1.81 -12.38
C GLY A 237 10.04 0.72 -11.96
N LYS A 238 10.18 0.10 -10.78
CA LYS A 238 9.33 -1.00 -10.32
C LYS A 238 8.75 -0.73 -8.94
N ILE A 239 7.54 -1.26 -8.68
CA ILE A 239 7.07 -1.44 -7.30
C ILE A 239 7.85 -2.60 -6.70
N VAL A 240 8.55 -2.35 -5.59
CA VAL A 240 9.37 -3.36 -4.91
C VAL A 240 8.73 -3.91 -3.65
N PHE A 241 7.81 -3.17 -3.02
CA PHE A 241 7.02 -3.64 -1.90
C PHE A 241 5.69 -2.90 -1.74
N VAL A 242 4.81 -3.49 -0.91
CA VAL A 242 3.71 -2.81 -0.22
C VAL A 242 3.92 -2.98 1.28
N GLU A 243 3.53 -1.96 2.07
CA GLU A 243 3.93 -1.87 3.47
C GLU A 243 2.81 -1.32 4.34
N PRO A 244 2.14 -2.14 5.15
CA PRO A 244 1.42 -1.66 6.31
C PRO A 244 2.41 -1.15 7.37
N MET A 245 2.39 0.15 7.70
CA MET A 245 3.01 0.70 8.89
C MET A 245 1.98 0.77 10.00
N VAL A 246 2.31 0.31 11.22
CA VAL A 246 1.32 0.20 12.31
C VAL A 246 1.97 0.50 13.65
N THR A 247 1.38 1.40 14.43
CA THR A 247 1.91 1.72 15.76
C THR A 247 1.81 0.54 16.73
N ARG A 248 2.78 0.41 17.62
CA ARG A 248 2.76 -0.59 18.70
C ARG A 248 1.52 -0.45 19.58
N GLU A 249 1.12 0.79 19.86
CA GLU A 249 -0.08 1.08 20.64
C GLU A 249 -1.34 0.50 19.97
N TYR A 250 -1.52 0.74 18.67
CA TYR A 250 -2.64 0.19 17.92
C TYR A 250 -2.65 -1.35 17.92
N LEU A 251 -1.50 -1.99 17.73
CA LEU A 251 -1.38 -3.46 17.79
C LEU A 251 -1.74 -4.01 19.18
N SER A 252 -1.44 -3.26 20.24
CA SER A 252 -1.72 -3.66 21.63
C SER A 252 -3.20 -3.50 22.00
N ALA A 253 -3.94 -2.63 21.34
CA ALA A 253 -5.32 -2.25 21.66
C ALA A 253 -6.39 -3.25 21.15
N ASN A 254 -6.05 -4.51 20.87
CA ASN A 254 -6.96 -5.52 20.30
C ASN A 254 -7.61 -5.05 18.98
N PRO A 255 -6.83 -4.78 17.96
CA PRO A 255 -7.34 -4.25 16.71
C PRO A 255 -8.29 -5.23 16.01
N ASP A 256 -9.32 -4.69 15.39
CA ASP A 256 -10.19 -5.38 14.44
C ASP A 256 -10.41 -4.45 13.25
N PHE A 257 -9.44 -4.41 12.34
CA PHE A 257 -9.40 -3.49 11.22
C PHE A 257 -9.29 -4.23 9.90
N SER A 258 -10.03 -3.73 8.92
CA SER A 258 -9.96 -4.18 7.55
C SER A 258 -10.33 -3.02 6.61
N ALA A 259 -9.49 -2.73 5.63
CA ALA A 259 -9.78 -1.73 4.60
C ALA A 259 -9.18 -2.11 3.25
N ALA A 260 -9.86 -1.74 2.18
CA ALA A 260 -9.26 -1.72 0.85
C ALA A 260 -8.15 -0.66 0.81
N TYR A 261 -7.19 -0.85 -0.09
CA TYR A 261 -6.18 0.15 -0.42
C TYR A 261 -6.08 0.31 -1.93
N SER A 262 -5.69 1.50 -2.37
CA SER A 262 -5.65 1.82 -3.79
C SER A 262 -4.69 0.90 -4.54
N GLN A 263 -5.10 0.42 -5.70
CA GLN A 263 -4.38 -0.56 -6.51
C GLN A 263 -3.90 0.07 -7.82
N PRO A 264 -2.74 -0.37 -8.36
CA PRO A 264 -2.41 -0.09 -9.76
C PRO A 264 -3.51 -0.58 -10.71
N LYS A 265 -3.68 0.10 -11.82
CA LYS A 265 -4.54 -0.36 -12.92
C LYS A 265 -3.83 -1.36 -13.83
N LEU A 266 -2.50 -1.23 -13.95
CA LEU A 266 -1.62 -2.04 -14.80
C LEU A 266 -0.63 -2.81 -13.94
N PHE A 267 -0.28 -4.03 -14.36
CA PHE A 267 0.61 -4.91 -13.63
C PHE A 267 1.71 -5.45 -14.56
N GLU A 268 2.97 -5.33 -14.17
CA GLU A 268 4.10 -5.85 -14.95
C GLU A 268 4.00 -7.37 -15.17
N LYS A 269 3.52 -8.10 -14.17
CA LYS A 269 3.40 -9.56 -14.19
C LYS A 269 1.98 -9.99 -13.88
N ALA A 270 1.52 -11.04 -14.58
CA ALA A 270 0.26 -11.69 -14.20
C ALA A 270 0.39 -12.35 -12.83
N GLY A 271 -0.70 -12.36 -12.05
CA GLY A 271 -0.71 -12.98 -10.73
C GLY A 271 -1.96 -12.64 -9.91
N ASN A 272 -1.97 -13.13 -8.68
CA ASN A 272 -3.01 -12.79 -7.73
C ASN A 272 -2.48 -11.67 -6.81
N TYR A 273 -3.06 -10.50 -6.90
CA TYR A 273 -2.68 -9.31 -6.13
C TYR A 273 -3.73 -8.99 -5.08
N PRO A 274 -3.33 -8.80 -3.81
CA PRO A 274 -4.26 -8.47 -2.74
C PRO A 274 -4.72 -7.01 -2.87
N SER A 275 -5.97 -6.74 -2.52
CA SER A 275 -6.58 -5.41 -2.59
C SER A 275 -7.04 -4.86 -1.25
N ARG A 276 -6.81 -5.60 -0.17
CA ARG A 276 -7.23 -5.26 1.18
C ARG A 276 -6.13 -5.56 2.18
N TYR A 277 -5.98 -4.75 3.22
CA TYR A 277 -5.11 -5.06 4.36
C TYR A 277 -5.91 -5.11 5.65
N ASN A 278 -5.47 -5.99 6.55
CA ASN A 278 -6.18 -6.27 7.79
C ASN A 278 -5.20 -6.28 8.96
N ILE A 279 -5.66 -5.82 10.11
CA ILE A 279 -4.92 -5.86 11.38
C ILE A 279 -5.91 -6.33 12.43
N TYR A 280 -5.69 -7.53 12.97
CA TYR A 280 -6.63 -8.12 13.90
C TYR A 280 -5.97 -9.09 14.89
N ARG A 281 -6.69 -9.37 15.97
CA ARG A 281 -6.30 -10.42 16.92
C ARG A 281 -7.07 -11.70 16.62
N ASP A 282 -6.34 -12.77 16.44
CA ASP A 282 -6.92 -14.11 16.27
C ASP A 282 -7.53 -14.57 17.60
N SER A 283 -8.84 -14.80 17.61
CA SER A 283 -9.59 -15.13 18.83
C SER A 283 -9.23 -16.49 19.44
N LYS A 284 -8.65 -17.42 18.65
CA LYS A 284 -8.27 -18.75 19.10
C LYS A 284 -6.87 -18.79 19.72
N THR A 285 -5.96 -18.02 19.15
CA THR A 285 -4.54 -18.05 19.57
C THR A 285 -4.11 -16.83 20.35
N GLY A 286 -4.89 -15.73 20.31
CA GLY A 286 -4.51 -14.44 20.84
C GLY A 286 -3.44 -13.72 20.01
N ASN A 287 -2.95 -14.34 18.93
CA ASN A 287 -1.92 -13.74 18.09
C ASN A 287 -2.47 -12.56 17.30
N ILE A 288 -1.62 -11.58 17.09
CA ILE A 288 -1.91 -10.43 16.25
C ILE A 288 -1.57 -10.80 14.81
N LYS A 289 -2.46 -10.45 13.88
CA LYS A 289 -2.30 -10.70 12.47
C LYS A 289 -2.28 -9.40 11.70
N ILE A 290 -1.26 -9.23 10.88
CA ILE A 290 -1.12 -8.14 9.91
C ILE A 290 -1.09 -8.80 8.54
N THR A 291 -2.13 -8.58 7.72
CA THR A 291 -2.36 -9.41 6.54
C THR A 291 -2.85 -8.63 5.34
N LEU A 292 -2.68 -9.26 4.17
CA LEU A 292 -3.22 -8.82 2.89
C LEU A 292 -4.19 -9.88 2.38
N SER A 293 -5.35 -9.46 1.87
CA SER A 293 -6.43 -10.33 1.41
C SER A 293 -7.17 -9.77 0.19
N ASP A 294 -8.31 -10.37 -0.16
CA ASP A 294 -9.13 -10.02 -1.32
C ASP A 294 -8.29 -10.02 -2.60
N PHE A 295 -7.71 -11.21 -2.88
CA PHE A 295 -6.87 -11.40 -4.04
C PHE A 295 -7.66 -11.34 -5.35
N LEU A 296 -7.16 -10.53 -6.28
CA LEU A 296 -7.69 -10.37 -7.62
C LEU A 296 -6.68 -10.89 -8.63
N ALA A 297 -7.13 -11.75 -9.53
CA ALA A 297 -6.33 -12.16 -10.68
C ALA A 297 -6.09 -10.95 -11.61
N ARG A 298 -4.84 -10.66 -11.90
CA ARG A 298 -4.42 -9.57 -12.80
C ARG A 298 -3.65 -10.14 -13.97
N ALA A 299 -3.98 -9.67 -15.16
CA ALA A 299 -3.20 -9.95 -16.37
C ALA A 299 -1.91 -9.12 -16.37
N ALA A 300 -0.87 -9.64 -17.00
CA ALA A 300 0.31 -8.83 -17.29
C ALA A 300 -0.02 -7.76 -18.33
N THR A 301 0.51 -6.59 -18.13
CA THR A 301 0.49 -5.47 -19.06
C THR A 301 1.93 -4.99 -19.20
N PRO A 302 2.82 -5.76 -19.86
CA PRO A 302 4.22 -5.38 -19.99
C PRO A 302 4.35 -4.06 -20.75
N TYR A 303 5.30 -3.22 -20.35
CA TYR A 303 5.66 -1.94 -20.97
C TYR A 303 6.93 -2.06 -21.79
#